data_a7ebc2ee3efbaa72af2243f5526bfb8e
#
_entry.id   a7ebc2ee3efbaa72af2243f5526bfb8e
#
_cell.length_a   1.000
_cell.length_b   1.000
_cell.length_c   1.000
_cell.angle_alpha   90.00
_cell.angle_beta   90.00
_cell.angle_gamma   90.00
#
_symmetry.space_group_name_H-M   'P 1'
#
loop_
_entity.id
_entity.type
_entity.pdbx_description
1 polymer ?
#
loop_
_entity_poly.entity_id
_entity_poly.type
_entity_poly.pdbx_seq_one_letter_code
_entity_poly.pdbx_strand_id
1 'polypeptide(L)'
;MDEASLNNYGCLAFASCDEGELFSLISDFKTKFDPFNETRLKDRQYLQKVLHFVRDRGEKFAHLSDFTGEVIGYFYNSPSSPVKILERFDANLASKLLIDLVNMNEWNLEKWKEIAQNNNVDSSKFFLLFRLSVSDSYSGPPLKDLVSFFGKDECVRRLNYVIKMLSNN
;
A
#
# COMPACT_ATOMS: atom_id res chain seq x y z
N MET A 1 -15.57 10.24 -28.89
CA MET A 1 -14.53 9.32 -28.36
C MET A 1 -15.15 8.58 -27.19
N ASP A 2 -15.20 7.27 -27.24
CA ASP A 2 -15.78 6.50 -26.14
C ASP A 2 -14.80 6.39 -24.96
N GLU A 3 -15.30 6.03 -23.79
CA GLU A 3 -14.53 5.94 -22.56
C GLU A 3 -13.39 4.91 -22.68
N ALA A 4 -13.57 3.84 -23.45
CA ALA A 4 -12.56 2.82 -23.70
C ALA A 4 -11.40 3.36 -24.57
N SER A 5 -11.67 4.23 -25.55
CA SER A 5 -10.63 4.88 -26.36
C SER A 5 -9.80 5.87 -25.54
N LEU A 6 -10.44 6.66 -24.66
CA LEU A 6 -9.76 7.55 -23.72
C LEU A 6 -8.88 6.77 -22.74
N ASN A 7 -9.34 5.63 -22.27
CA ASN A 7 -8.60 4.75 -21.37
C ASN A 7 -7.37 4.14 -22.05
N ASN A 8 -7.48 3.70 -23.32
CA ASN A 8 -6.34 3.19 -24.09
C ASN A 8 -5.29 4.26 -24.38
N TYR A 9 -5.70 5.50 -24.69
CA TYR A 9 -4.78 6.64 -24.85
C TYR A 9 -4.06 6.97 -23.53
N GLY A 10 -4.75 6.91 -22.41
CA GLY A 10 -4.17 7.09 -21.09
C GLY A 10 -3.08 6.05 -20.76
N CYS A 11 -3.32 4.78 -21.08
CA CYS A 11 -2.35 3.70 -20.89
C CYS A 11 -1.10 3.88 -21.73
N LEU A 12 -1.24 4.21 -23.01
CA LEU A 12 -0.13 4.42 -23.91
C LEU A 12 0.69 5.67 -23.53
N ALA A 13 0.00 6.75 -23.14
CA ALA A 13 0.65 7.96 -22.65
C ALA A 13 1.43 7.72 -21.37
N PHE A 14 0.86 6.95 -20.43
CA PHE A 14 1.52 6.59 -19.18
C PHE A 14 2.79 5.76 -19.38
N ALA A 15 2.73 4.76 -20.27
CA ALA A 15 3.87 3.90 -20.58
C ALA A 15 5.01 4.63 -21.33
N SER A 16 4.69 5.67 -22.11
CA SER A 16 5.63 6.41 -22.97
C SER A 16 6.09 7.74 -22.42
N CYS A 17 5.44 8.32 -21.40
CA CYS A 17 5.85 9.56 -20.75
C CYS A 17 7.21 9.44 -20.09
N ASP A 18 8.03 10.48 -20.18
CA ASP A 18 9.20 10.59 -19.32
C ASP A 18 8.79 10.85 -17.85
N GLU A 19 9.70 10.62 -16.92
CA GLU A 19 9.43 10.76 -15.50
C GLU A 19 9.04 12.18 -15.09
N GLY A 20 9.62 13.19 -15.72
CA GLY A 20 9.34 14.59 -15.43
C GLY A 20 7.94 15.00 -15.87
N GLU A 21 7.53 14.58 -17.06
CA GLU A 21 6.17 14.79 -17.59
C GLU A 21 5.14 14.05 -16.73
N LEU A 22 5.42 12.81 -16.38
CA LEU A 22 4.55 12.01 -15.55
C LEU A 22 4.39 12.60 -14.14
N PHE A 23 5.49 13.08 -13.55
CA PHE A 23 5.48 13.81 -12.30
C PHE A 23 4.57 15.03 -12.33
N SER A 24 4.71 15.86 -13.39
CA SER A 24 3.89 17.07 -13.55
C SER A 24 2.41 16.74 -13.70
N LEU A 25 2.08 15.73 -14.52
CA LEU A 25 0.70 15.28 -14.74
C LEU A 25 0.05 14.77 -13.45
N ILE A 26 0.76 13.96 -12.68
CA ILE A 26 0.25 13.41 -11.41
C ILE A 26 0.10 14.51 -10.37
N SER A 27 1.06 15.42 -10.26
CA SER A 27 0.97 16.55 -9.34
C SER A 27 -0.21 17.46 -9.66
N ASP A 28 -0.42 17.78 -10.94
CA ASP A 28 -1.55 18.60 -11.40
C ASP A 28 -2.89 17.90 -11.17
N PHE A 29 -2.95 16.61 -11.44
CA PHE A 29 -4.15 15.82 -11.24
C PHE A 29 -4.50 15.71 -9.75
N LYS A 30 -3.54 15.45 -8.90
CA LYS A 30 -3.72 15.40 -7.45
C LYS A 30 -4.19 16.73 -6.87
N THR A 31 -3.62 17.83 -7.30
CA THR A 31 -4.01 19.17 -6.84
C THR A 31 -5.45 19.51 -7.22
N LYS A 32 -5.94 19.03 -8.36
CA LYS A 32 -7.28 19.35 -8.86
C LYS A 32 -8.39 18.47 -8.30
N PHE A 33 -8.12 17.18 -8.05
CA PHE A 33 -9.16 16.18 -7.88
C PHE A 33 -9.10 15.38 -6.58
N ASP A 34 -8.01 15.45 -5.85
CA ASP A 34 -7.87 14.70 -4.61
C ASP A 34 -7.42 15.63 -3.46
N PRO A 35 -8.24 15.77 -2.39
CA PRO A 35 -7.89 16.55 -1.20
C PRO A 35 -6.77 15.90 -0.37
N PHE A 36 -5.95 15.10 -0.98
CA PHE A 36 -4.87 14.35 -0.38
C PHE A 36 -3.84 15.29 0.27
N ASN A 37 -3.56 15.09 1.53
CA ASN A 37 -2.68 15.98 2.28
C ASN A 37 -1.20 15.60 2.06
N GLU A 38 -0.49 16.43 1.55
CA GLU A 38 0.52 16.55 0.54
C GLU A 38 1.95 16.79 0.97
N THR A 39 2.31 16.58 2.25
CA THR A 39 3.68 16.83 2.69
C THR A 39 4.68 15.93 1.95
N ARG A 40 4.28 14.69 1.63
CA ARG A 40 5.11 13.77 0.84
C ARG A 40 4.93 13.88 -0.67
N LEU A 41 3.80 14.41 -1.15
CA LEU A 41 3.61 14.69 -2.59
C LEU A 41 4.58 15.75 -3.10
N LYS A 42 5.05 16.63 -2.22
CA LYS A 42 6.09 17.63 -2.53
C LYS A 42 7.49 17.04 -2.58
N ASP A 43 7.67 15.83 -2.04
CA ASP A 43 8.95 15.11 -2.14
C ASP A 43 9.05 14.42 -3.51
N ARG A 44 9.75 15.09 -4.43
CA ARG A 44 9.95 14.61 -5.80
C ARG A 44 10.68 13.26 -5.84
N GLN A 45 11.63 13.04 -4.96
CA GLN A 45 12.39 11.78 -4.92
C GLN A 45 11.50 10.62 -4.48
N TYR A 46 10.65 10.83 -3.50
CA TYR A 46 9.69 9.81 -3.06
C TYR A 46 8.67 9.48 -4.17
N LEU A 47 8.14 10.49 -4.85
CA LEU A 47 7.23 10.27 -5.98
C LEU A 47 7.92 9.53 -7.13
N GLN A 48 9.16 9.85 -7.46
CA GLN A 48 9.93 9.09 -8.44
C GLN A 48 10.06 7.61 -8.04
N LYS A 49 10.34 7.33 -6.77
CA LYS A 49 10.38 5.97 -6.23
C LYS A 49 9.05 5.24 -6.40
N VAL A 50 7.94 5.90 -6.10
CA VAL A 50 6.58 5.36 -6.31
C VAL A 50 6.33 5.07 -7.79
N LEU A 51 6.67 5.99 -8.67
CA LEU A 51 6.49 5.84 -10.11
C LEU A 51 7.29 4.68 -10.70
N HIS A 52 8.55 4.54 -10.31
CA HIS A 52 9.37 3.39 -10.71
C HIS A 52 8.74 2.08 -10.27
N PHE A 53 8.36 1.99 -9.01
CA PHE A 53 7.72 0.80 -8.45
C PHE A 53 6.43 0.43 -9.20
N VAL A 54 5.63 1.41 -9.54
CA VAL A 54 4.38 1.23 -10.28
C VAL A 54 4.62 0.87 -11.74
N ARG A 55 5.59 1.49 -12.40
CA ARG A 55 5.95 1.21 -13.80
C ARG A 55 6.47 -0.20 -14.02
N ASP A 56 7.31 -0.69 -13.13
CA ASP A 56 7.84 -2.05 -13.21
C ASP A 56 6.74 -3.12 -13.13
N ARG A 57 5.53 -2.72 -12.73
CA ARG A 57 4.35 -3.58 -12.63
C ARG A 57 3.26 -3.29 -13.65
N GLY A 58 3.59 -2.54 -14.65
CA GLY A 58 2.97 -2.06 -15.89
C GLY A 58 1.49 -2.32 -16.18
N GLU A 59 0.99 -3.52 -15.95
CA GLU A 59 -0.36 -3.89 -16.39
C GLU A 59 -1.48 -3.51 -15.41
N LYS A 60 -1.17 -3.29 -14.14
CA LYS A 60 -2.17 -3.02 -13.09
C LYS A 60 -2.42 -1.54 -12.81
N PHE A 61 -1.59 -0.67 -13.34
CA PHE A 61 -1.64 0.77 -13.14
C PHE A 61 -1.63 1.48 -14.49
N ALA A 62 -2.61 1.15 -15.29
CA ALA A 62 -2.67 1.59 -16.69
C ALA A 62 -3.21 3.01 -16.85
N HIS A 63 -3.87 3.56 -15.82
CA HIS A 63 -4.57 4.84 -15.91
C HIS A 63 -4.08 5.85 -14.90
N LEU A 64 -4.09 7.12 -15.26
CA LEU A 64 -3.81 8.23 -14.35
C LEU A 64 -4.78 8.23 -13.15
N SER A 65 -6.03 7.79 -13.37
CA SER A 65 -7.03 7.60 -12.32
C SER A 65 -6.63 6.56 -11.26
N ASP A 66 -5.80 5.58 -11.62
CA ASP A 66 -5.29 4.58 -10.67
C ASP A 66 -4.39 5.23 -9.60
N PHE A 67 -3.84 6.40 -9.90
CA PHE A 67 -3.06 7.21 -8.97
C PHE A 67 -3.90 8.12 -8.07
N THR A 68 -5.19 8.22 -8.28
CA THR A 68 -6.06 9.13 -7.52
C THR A 68 -6.94 8.44 -6.50
N GLY A 69 -7.01 7.12 -6.56
CA GLY A 69 -7.82 6.30 -5.69
C GLY A 69 -7.05 5.67 -4.54
N GLU A 70 -7.58 4.55 -4.06
CA GLU A 70 -7.01 3.75 -2.96
C GLU A 70 -5.57 3.30 -3.23
N VAL A 71 -5.20 3.20 -4.50
CA VAL A 71 -3.92 2.62 -4.92
C VAL A 71 -2.73 3.51 -4.54
N ILE A 72 -2.81 4.82 -4.77
CA ILE A 72 -1.76 5.73 -4.30
C ILE A 72 -1.91 6.09 -2.83
N GLY A 73 -3.13 6.02 -2.31
CA GLY A 73 -3.42 6.34 -0.92
C GLY A 73 -2.45 5.64 0.03
N TYR A 74 -2.19 4.36 -0.16
CA TYR A 74 -1.34 3.61 0.75
C TYR A 74 0.17 3.94 0.66
N PHE A 75 0.66 4.51 -0.42
CA PHE A 75 2.06 4.96 -0.49
C PHE A 75 2.31 6.18 0.41
N TYR A 76 1.31 7.01 0.59
CA TYR A 76 1.42 8.28 1.32
C TYR A 76 0.79 8.23 2.70
N ASN A 77 -0.28 7.47 2.89
CA ASN A 77 -1.02 7.40 4.13
C ASN A 77 -0.84 6.06 4.84
N SER A 78 -0.75 6.13 6.15
CA SER A 78 -0.96 4.97 7.01
C SER A 78 -2.45 4.60 7.01
N PRO A 79 -2.82 3.33 7.26
CA PRO A 79 -4.19 2.95 7.49
C PRO A 79 -4.82 3.87 8.56
N SER A 80 -5.99 4.44 8.26
CA SER A 80 -6.64 5.41 9.15
C SER A 80 -7.74 4.81 10.01
N SER A 81 -8.13 3.56 9.72
CA SER A 81 -9.20 2.86 10.42
C SER A 81 -8.94 1.35 10.43
N PRO A 82 -9.26 0.66 11.53
CA PRO A 82 -9.13 -0.79 11.61
C PRO A 82 -10.34 -1.56 11.03
N VAL A 83 -11.31 -0.90 10.42
CA VAL A 83 -12.59 -1.48 9.99
C VAL A 83 -12.38 -2.72 9.12
N LYS A 84 -11.57 -2.62 8.07
CA LYS A 84 -11.30 -3.75 7.16
C LYS A 84 -10.66 -4.94 7.88
N ILE A 85 -9.86 -4.67 8.91
CA ILE A 85 -9.26 -5.73 9.75
C ILE A 85 -10.34 -6.36 10.64
N LEU A 86 -11.15 -5.55 11.31
CA LEU A 86 -12.19 -6.03 12.22
C LEU A 86 -13.33 -6.79 11.51
N GLU A 87 -13.53 -6.56 10.23
CA GLU A 87 -14.44 -7.37 9.39
C GLU A 87 -13.97 -8.82 9.20
N ARG A 88 -12.68 -9.07 9.36
CA ARG A 88 -12.04 -10.37 9.04
C ARG A 88 -11.38 -11.05 10.23
N PHE A 89 -11.07 -10.30 11.28
CA PHE A 89 -10.29 -10.76 12.42
C PHE A 89 -10.89 -10.28 13.74
N ASP A 90 -10.75 -11.10 14.74
CA ASP A 90 -10.89 -10.65 16.13
C ASP A 90 -9.77 -9.66 16.47
N ALA A 91 -10.09 -8.60 17.21
CA ALA A 91 -9.16 -7.54 17.55
C ALA A 91 -7.95 -8.03 18.36
N ASN A 92 -8.18 -8.94 19.32
CA ASN A 92 -7.11 -9.47 20.17
C ASN A 92 -6.16 -10.38 19.36
N LEU A 93 -6.73 -11.22 18.50
CA LEU A 93 -5.93 -12.06 17.60
C LEU A 93 -5.12 -11.22 16.62
N ALA A 94 -5.74 -10.22 15.99
CA ALA A 94 -5.05 -9.31 15.07
C ALA A 94 -3.90 -8.58 15.79
N SER A 95 -4.16 -7.99 16.95
CA SER A 95 -3.13 -7.32 17.74
C SER A 95 -1.97 -8.23 18.09
N LYS A 96 -2.26 -9.46 18.55
CA LYS A 96 -1.22 -10.44 18.89
C LYS A 96 -0.33 -10.77 17.69
N LEU A 97 -0.94 -11.08 16.55
CA LEU A 97 -0.20 -11.40 15.32
C LEU A 97 0.69 -10.24 14.85
N LEU A 98 0.19 -9.02 14.93
CA LEU A 98 0.95 -7.83 14.55
C LEU A 98 2.07 -7.52 15.56
N ILE A 99 1.86 -7.75 16.84
CA ILE A 99 2.90 -7.61 17.87
C ILE A 99 4.02 -8.63 17.64
N ASP A 100 3.68 -9.88 17.36
CA ASP A 100 4.67 -10.92 17.03
C ASP A 100 5.49 -10.51 15.80
N LEU A 101 4.84 -9.94 14.78
CA LEU A 101 5.51 -9.45 13.58
C LEU A 101 6.46 -8.28 13.85
N VAL A 102 6.02 -7.29 14.63
CA VAL A 102 6.85 -6.11 14.99
C VAL A 102 8.08 -6.53 15.78
N ASN A 103 7.94 -7.49 16.68
CA ASN A 103 9.03 -7.97 17.52
C ASN A 103 10.00 -8.93 16.83
N MET A 104 9.72 -9.32 15.59
CA MET A 104 10.56 -10.23 14.83
C MET A 104 11.86 -9.56 14.36
N ASN A 105 12.99 -10.17 14.67
CA ASN A 105 14.30 -9.64 14.29
C ASN A 105 14.53 -9.75 12.77
N GLU A 106 14.22 -10.91 12.20
CA GLU A 106 14.40 -11.19 10.78
C GLU A 106 13.07 -11.12 10.03
N TRP A 107 13.05 -10.31 8.98
CA TRP A 107 11.87 -10.12 8.14
C TRP A 107 12.04 -10.81 6.80
N ASN A 108 11.52 -12.01 6.69
CA ASN A 108 11.45 -12.78 5.45
C ASN A 108 10.18 -13.64 5.42
N LEU A 109 9.89 -14.20 4.26
CA LEU A 109 8.66 -14.96 4.02
C LEU A 109 8.51 -16.16 4.94
N GLU A 110 9.61 -16.87 5.22
CA GLU A 110 9.60 -18.06 6.10
C GLU A 110 9.28 -17.65 7.54
N LYS A 111 9.87 -16.59 8.01
CA LYS A 111 9.61 -16.05 9.36
C LYS A 111 8.17 -15.55 9.51
N TRP A 112 7.61 -14.95 8.48
CA TRP A 112 6.21 -14.54 8.50
C TRP A 112 5.26 -15.74 8.56
N LYS A 113 5.56 -16.84 7.86
CA LYS A 113 4.80 -18.09 7.95
C LYS A 113 4.89 -18.72 9.34
N GLU A 114 6.06 -18.64 10.00
CA GLU A 114 6.24 -19.12 11.37
C GLU A 114 5.27 -18.43 12.34
N ILE A 115 5.02 -17.12 12.21
CA ILE A 115 4.05 -16.40 13.05
C ILE A 115 2.66 -17.01 12.88
N ALA A 116 2.22 -17.23 11.65
CA ALA A 116 0.93 -17.83 11.38
C ALA A 116 0.81 -19.22 12.00
N GLN A 117 1.81 -20.08 11.80
CA GLN A 117 1.86 -21.43 12.33
C GLN A 117 1.84 -21.46 13.87
N ASN A 118 2.64 -20.63 14.53
CA ASN A 118 2.73 -20.55 15.99
C ASN A 118 1.41 -20.07 16.64
N ASN A 119 0.59 -19.36 15.89
CA ASN A 119 -0.70 -18.88 16.34
C ASN A 119 -1.89 -19.70 15.79
N ASN A 120 -1.65 -20.84 15.15
CA ASN A 120 -2.67 -21.68 14.50
C ASN A 120 -3.56 -20.91 13.52
N VAL A 121 -2.97 -19.99 12.76
CA VAL A 121 -3.65 -19.19 11.74
C VAL A 121 -3.14 -19.59 10.36
N ASP A 122 -4.05 -19.65 9.40
CA ASP A 122 -3.67 -19.88 8.01
C ASP A 122 -2.75 -18.75 7.49
N SER A 123 -1.70 -19.13 6.77
CA SER A 123 -0.71 -18.16 6.27
C SER A 123 -1.32 -17.12 5.33
N SER A 124 -2.30 -17.50 4.52
CA SER A 124 -2.99 -16.56 3.63
C SER A 124 -3.79 -15.53 4.40
N LYS A 125 -4.41 -15.95 5.50
CA LYS A 125 -5.14 -15.08 6.42
C LYS A 125 -4.19 -14.11 7.13
N PHE A 126 -3.04 -14.61 7.60
CA PHE A 126 -2.01 -13.74 8.20
C PHE A 126 -1.46 -12.73 7.19
N PHE A 127 -1.18 -13.14 5.96
CA PHE A 127 -0.70 -12.22 4.92
C PHE A 127 -1.75 -11.17 4.53
N LEU A 128 -3.03 -11.50 4.58
CA LEU A 128 -4.10 -10.51 4.42
C LEU A 128 -4.09 -9.48 5.55
N LEU A 129 -3.96 -9.91 6.81
CA LEU A 129 -3.83 -9.01 7.95
C LEU A 129 -2.63 -8.07 7.79
N PHE A 130 -1.47 -8.62 7.44
CA PHE A 130 -0.26 -7.83 7.22
C PHE A 130 -0.47 -6.80 6.08
N ARG A 131 -1.05 -7.21 4.95
CA ARG A 131 -1.37 -6.33 3.84
C ARG A 131 -2.30 -5.18 4.27
N LEU A 132 -3.40 -5.48 4.92
CA LEU A 132 -4.34 -4.47 5.41
C LEU A 132 -3.68 -3.50 6.39
N SER A 133 -2.77 -4.01 7.21
CA SER A 133 -2.08 -3.20 8.22
C SER A 133 -1.02 -2.26 7.63
N VAL A 134 -0.50 -2.53 6.45
CA VAL A 134 0.49 -1.65 5.80
C VAL A 134 -0.11 -0.79 4.68
N SER A 135 -1.17 -1.25 4.02
CA SER A 135 -1.72 -0.59 2.83
C SER A 135 -3.20 -0.21 2.92
N ASP A 136 -3.92 -0.68 3.92
CA ASP A 136 -5.39 -0.54 4.02
C ASP A 136 -6.15 -1.01 2.76
N SER A 137 -5.57 -1.96 2.02
CA SER A 137 -6.14 -2.46 0.77
C SER A 137 -6.14 -3.98 0.73
N TYR A 138 -7.24 -4.56 0.21
CA TYR A 138 -7.36 -6.01 -0.03
C TYR A 138 -6.52 -6.48 -1.22
N SER A 139 -6.21 -5.59 -2.15
CA SER A 139 -5.51 -5.89 -3.40
C SER A 139 -4.31 -4.97 -3.59
N GLY A 140 -3.51 -5.27 -4.59
CA GLY A 140 -2.35 -4.47 -4.96
C GLY A 140 -1.12 -5.32 -5.24
N PRO A 141 0.07 -4.72 -5.25
CA PRO A 141 1.33 -5.44 -5.45
C PRO A 141 1.50 -6.58 -4.44
N PRO A 142 2.27 -7.63 -4.76
CA PRO A 142 2.61 -8.67 -3.79
C PRO A 142 3.14 -8.07 -2.48
N LEU A 143 2.73 -8.64 -1.35
CA LEU A 143 3.11 -8.13 -0.02
C LEU A 143 4.62 -7.99 0.15
N LYS A 144 5.39 -8.98 -0.33
CA LYS A 144 6.85 -8.95 -0.34
C LYS A 144 7.40 -7.68 -0.99
N ASP A 145 6.80 -7.25 -2.08
CA ASP A 145 7.24 -6.09 -2.83
C ASP A 145 6.84 -4.78 -2.16
N LEU A 146 5.66 -4.73 -1.54
CA LEU A 146 5.25 -3.61 -0.69
C LEU A 146 6.20 -3.42 0.50
N VAL A 147 6.54 -4.52 1.17
CA VAL A 147 7.47 -4.49 2.30
C VAL A 147 8.86 -4.04 1.86
N SER A 148 9.33 -4.50 0.71
CA SER A 148 10.59 -4.06 0.11
C SER A 148 10.58 -2.57 -0.25
N PHE A 149 9.47 -2.08 -0.77
CA PHE A 149 9.29 -0.66 -1.11
C PHE A 149 9.33 0.24 0.13
N PHE A 150 8.53 -0.07 1.14
CA PHE A 150 8.44 0.72 2.37
C PHE A 150 9.68 0.60 3.25
N GLY A 151 10.29 -0.58 3.29
CA GLY A 151 11.30 -0.94 4.27
C GLY A 151 10.70 -1.36 5.60
N LYS A 152 11.49 -2.07 6.40
CA LYS A 152 11.04 -2.59 7.71
C LYS A 152 10.56 -1.49 8.65
N ASP A 153 11.31 -0.40 8.77
CA ASP A 153 11.01 0.67 9.74
C ASP A 153 9.66 1.34 9.46
N GLU A 154 9.36 1.65 8.20
CA GLU A 154 8.05 2.21 7.81
C GLU A 154 6.93 1.21 8.01
N CYS A 155 7.14 -0.07 7.67
CA CYS A 155 6.16 -1.11 7.95
C CYS A 155 5.88 -1.21 9.45
N VAL A 156 6.92 -1.28 10.29
CA VAL A 156 6.79 -1.34 11.76
C VAL A 156 6.03 -0.11 12.29
N ARG A 157 6.31 1.08 11.78
CA ARG A 157 5.59 2.29 12.14
C ARG A 157 4.08 2.16 11.85
N ARG A 158 3.72 1.67 10.67
CA ARG A 158 2.32 1.45 10.26
C ARG A 158 1.65 0.37 11.10
N LEU A 159 2.33 -0.74 11.36
CA LEU A 159 1.84 -1.82 12.22
C LEU A 159 1.56 -1.33 13.64
N ASN A 160 2.46 -0.58 14.24
CA ASN A 160 2.28 -0.01 15.57
C ASN A 160 1.08 0.94 15.63
N TYR A 161 0.86 1.70 14.57
CA TYR A 161 -0.32 2.57 14.46
C TYR A 161 -1.62 1.77 14.44
N VAL A 162 -1.65 0.67 13.67
CA VAL A 162 -2.81 -0.25 13.61
C VAL A 162 -3.03 -0.95 14.96
N ILE A 163 -1.97 -1.45 15.61
CA ILE A 163 -2.05 -2.07 16.93
C ILE A 163 -2.69 -1.11 17.94
N LYS A 164 -2.27 0.16 17.92
CA LYS A 164 -2.87 1.19 18.79
C LYS A 164 -4.37 1.40 18.49
N MET A 165 -4.77 1.42 17.23
CA MET A 165 -6.18 1.54 16.86
C MET A 165 -7.00 0.32 17.33
N LEU A 166 -6.46 -0.89 17.20
CA LEU A 166 -7.11 -2.12 17.65
C LEU A 166 -7.26 -2.18 19.16
N SER A 167 -6.32 -1.60 19.91
CA SER A 167 -6.38 -1.55 21.39
C SER A 167 -7.44 -0.59 21.92
N ASN A 168 -7.94 0.33 21.11
CA ASN A 168 -8.97 1.30 21.49
C ASN A 168 -10.40 0.84 21.12
N ASN A 169 -10.51 -0.35 20.55
CA ASN A 169 -11.79 -0.99 20.23
C ASN A 169 -12.03 -2.22 21.11
#